data_252e9763d0cef2b58eb3f36a54e56f7b
#
_entry.id   252e9763d0cef2b58eb3f36a54e56f7b
#
_cell.length_a   1.000
_cell.length_b   1.000
_cell.length_c   1.000
_cell.angle_alpha   90.00
_cell.angle_beta   90.00
_cell.angle_gamma   90.00
#
_symmetry.space_group_name_H-M   'P 1'
#
loop_
_entity.id
_entity.type
_entity.pdbx_description
1 polymer ?
#
loop_
_entity_poly.entity_id
_entity_poly.type
_entity_poly.pdbx_seq_one_letter_code
_entity_poly.pdbx_strand_id
1 'polypeptide(L)'
;MNYAMGGKPPPAAAEAAAADAKTEVHARWAKDMVAMEDSIKLMLSNRLQDAEDCLDSASADVSQRDFLFDAGDHDMRGCFTFVSALMSLLNGLASLENNQLDIVLQRVFSADEELTKDEDWPGKTVLRGLCNLVAGVVQIMQGMPSRGVWHVLRSWLWLRNLEVEALNYEGHERCCVRSTALLALGVFNLFVSMLPPTAMKAAGWATGFAGGRDVALAQLQSCWEEGGIQ
;
A
#
# COMPACT_ATOMS: atom_id res chain seq x y z
N MET A 1 24.85 -19.08 -47.02
CA MET A 1 24.73 -18.66 -45.61
C MET A 1 24.58 -17.15 -45.60
N ASN A 2 23.35 -16.63 -45.55
CA ASN A 2 23.08 -15.21 -45.48
C ASN A 2 22.85 -14.83 -43.99
N TYR A 3 23.83 -14.18 -43.42
CA TYR A 3 23.66 -13.49 -42.13
C TYR A 3 22.84 -12.23 -42.38
N ALA A 4 21.55 -12.23 -41.98
CA ALA A 4 20.76 -11.02 -41.92
C ALA A 4 21.34 -10.14 -40.79
N MET A 5 22.00 -9.06 -41.19
CA MET A 5 22.42 -7.99 -40.26
C MET A 5 21.15 -7.35 -39.69
N GLY A 6 20.83 -7.64 -38.44
CA GLY A 6 19.77 -6.94 -37.70
C GLY A 6 20.13 -5.46 -37.56
N GLY A 7 19.66 -4.63 -38.46
CA GLY A 7 19.81 -3.19 -38.39
C GLY A 7 19.05 -2.65 -37.17
N LYS A 8 19.74 -1.83 -36.37
CA LYS A 8 19.12 -1.09 -35.26
C LYS A 8 17.95 -0.25 -35.83
N PRO A 9 16.74 -0.31 -35.23
CA PRO A 9 15.63 0.46 -35.75
C PRO A 9 15.96 1.96 -35.77
N PRO A 10 15.43 2.73 -36.72
CA PRO A 10 15.65 4.18 -36.76
C PRO A 10 15.11 4.83 -35.46
N PRO A 11 15.75 5.91 -34.95
CA PRO A 11 15.46 6.51 -33.65
C PRO A 11 13.96 6.90 -33.50
N ALA A 12 13.32 7.36 -34.53
CA ALA A 12 11.88 7.69 -34.51
C ALA A 12 10.98 6.46 -34.29
N ALA A 13 11.35 5.29 -34.81
CA ALA A 13 10.59 4.06 -34.57
C ALA A 13 10.80 3.52 -33.14
N ALA A 14 11.98 3.73 -32.57
CA ALA A 14 12.26 3.39 -31.18
C ALA A 14 11.50 4.29 -30.19
N GLU A 15 11.41 5.60 -30.48
CA GLU A 15 10.62 6.55 -29.68
C GLU A 15 9.11 6.25 -29.76
N ALA A 16 8.57 5.93 -30.93
CA ALA A 16 7.17 5.55 -31.10
C ALA A 16 6.86 4.26 -30.32
N ALA A 17 7.70 3.23 -30.42
CA ALA A 17 7.53 1.99 -29.68
C ALA A 17 7.59 2.20 -28.16
N ALA A 18 8.46 3.11 -27.67
CA ALA A 18 8.55 3.45 -26.26
C ALA A 18 7.30 4.23 -25.76
N ALA A 19 6.72 5.08 -26.61
CA ALA A 19 5.47 5.81 -26.31
C ALA A 19 4.27 4.84 -26.24
N ASP A 20 4.17 3.91 -27.18
CA ASP A 20 3.12 2.88 -27.19
C ASP A 20 3.22 1.96 -25.95
N ALA A 21 4.44 1.54 -25.58
CA ALA A 21 4.68 0.73 -24.37
C ALA A 21 4.24 1.46 -23.09
N LYS A 22 4.58 2.75 -22.97
CA LYS A 22 4.13 3.57 -21.83
C LYS A 22 2.61 3.67 -21.75
N THR A 23 1.94 3.86 -22.89
CA THR A 23 0.48 3.95 -22.93
C THR A 23 -0.18 2.65 -22.50
N GLU A 24 0.40 1.52 -22.89
CA GLU A 24 -0.10 0.20 -22.51
C GLU A 24 0.09 -0.07 -21.01
N VAL A 25 1.25 0.28 -20.44
CA VAL A 25 1.52 0.20 -18.99
C VAL A 25 0.50 1.03 -18.20
N HIS A 26 0.23 2.27 -18.62
CA HIS A 26 -0.78 3.12 -17.97
C HIS A 26 -2.19 2.53 -18.01
N ALA A 27 -2.57 1.95 -19.13
CA ALA A 27 -3.90 1.33 -19.26
C ALA A 27 -4.06 0.11 -18.33
N ARG A 28 -3.00 -0.67 -18.16
CA ARG A 28 -2.98 -1.82 -17.24
C ARG A 28 -3.07 -1.37 -15.80
N TRP A 29 -2.22 -0.43 -15.41
CA TRP A 29 -2.22 0.14 -14.06
C TRP A 29 -3.60 0.72 -13.70
N ALA A 30 -4.23 1.45 -14.61
CA ALA A 30 -5.58 1.98 -14.41
C ALA A 30 -6.61 0.86 -14.20
N LYS A 31 -6.53 -0.25 -14.93
CA LYS A 31 -7.38 -1.43 -14.74
C LYS A 31 -7.21 -2.05 -13.36
N ASP A 32 -5.96 -2.21 -12.93
CA ASP A 32 -5.64 -2.82 -11.64
C ASP A 32 -6.08 -1.92 -10.47
N MET A 33 -5.94 -0.61 -10.62
CA MET A 33 -6.46 0.37 -9.64
C MET A 33 -7.98 0.33 -9.53
N VAL A 34 -8.70 0.21 -10.64
CA VAL A 34 -10.17 0.05 -10.63
C VAL A 34 -10.58 -1.22 -9.89
N ALA A 35 -9.90 -2.34 -10.13
CA ALA A 35 -10.18 -3.60 -9.43
C ALA A 35 -9.94 -3.48 -7.91
N MET A 36 -8.87 -2.79 -7.49
CA MET A 36 -8.64 -2.52 -6.06
C MET A 36 -9.72 -1.61 -5.47
N GLU A 37 -10.09 -0.54 -6.16
CA GLU A 37 -11.14 0.38 -5.72
C GLU A 37 -12.48 -0.32 -5.57
N ASP A 38 -12.87 -1.13 -6.54
CA ASP A 38 -14.11 -1.92 -6.50
C ASP A 38 -14.10 -2.93 -5.35
N SER A 39 -12.96 -3.59 -5.11
CA SER A 39 -12.80 -4.50 -3.98
C SER A 39 -12.93 -3.77 -2.64
N ILE A 40 -12.34 -2.59 -2.50
CA ILE A 40 -12.48 -1.76 -1.29
C ILE A 40 -13.94 -1.31 -1.11
N LYS A 41 -14.63 -0.90 -2.18
CA LYS A 41 -16.08 -0.53 -2.11
C LYS A 41 -16.94 -1.71 -1.67
N LEU A 42 -16.69 -2.90 -2.21
CA LEU A 42 -17.38 -4.13 -1.81
C LEU A 42 -17.12 -4.46 -0.34
N MET A 43 -15.86 -4.36 0.10
CA MET A 43 -15.47 -4.55 1.49
C MET A 43 -16.19 -3.58 2.43
N LEU A 44 -16.22 -2.28 2.13
CA LEU A 44 -16.91 -1.27 2.91
C LEU A 44 -18.46 -1.44 2.89
N SER A 45 -18.99 -2.10 1.86
CA SER A 45 -20.40 -2.46 1.74
C SER A 45 -20.75 -3.79 2.44
N ASN A 46 -19.83 -4.35 3.24
CA ASN A 46 -19.96 -5.63 3.93
C ASN A 46 -20.17 -6.84 2.98
N ARG A 47 -19.67 -6.76 1.76
CA ARG A 47 -19.68 -7.81 0.74
C ARG A 47 -18.29 -8.45 0.62
N LEU A 48 -17.81 -9.02 1.73
CA LEU A 48 -16.42 -9.47 1.86
C LEU A 48 -16.06 -10.60 0.88
N GLN A 49 -16.99 -11.55 0.64
CA GLN A 49 -16.73 -12.63 -0.31
C GLN A 49 -16.60 -12.11 -1.73
N ASP A 50 -17.50 -11.22 -2.15
CA ASP A 50 -17.42 -10.62 -3.48
C ASP A 50 -16.15 -9.79 -3.66
N ALA A 51 -15.68 -9.14 -2.58
CA ALA A 51 -14.42 -8.40 -2.57
C ALA A 51 -13.21 -9.32 -2.72
N GLU A 52 -13.18 -10.46 -2.01
CA GLU A 52 -12.14 -11.48 -2.15
C GLU A 52 -12.12 -12.06 -3.56
N ASP A 53 -13.27 -12.44 -4.11
CA ASP A 53 -13.38 -12.98 -5.48
C ASP A 53 -12.89 -11.97 -6.53
N CYS A 54 -13.17 -10.67 -6.33
CA CYS A 54 -12.68 -9.60 -7.20
C CYS A 54 -11.15 -9.48 -7.14
N LEU A 55 -10.56 -9.49 -5.93
CA LEU A 55 -9.11 -9.42 -5.76
C LEU A 55 -8.38 -10.64 -6.29
N ASP A 56 -8.92 -11.84 -6.04
CA ASP A 56 -8.33 -13.09 -6.52
C ASP A 56 -8.30 -13.14 -8.04
N SER A 57 -9.39 -12.68 -8.68
CA SER A 57 -9.46 -12.57 -10.14
C SER A 57 -8.43 -11.59 -10.69
N ALA A 58 -8.28 -10.41 -10.07
CA ALA A 58 -7.31 -9.40 -10.48
C ALA A 58 -5.86 -9.86 -10.23
N SER A 59 -5.60 -10.50 -9.09
CA SER A 59 -4.29 -11.04 -8.75
C SER A 59 -3.86 -12.16 -9.70
N ALA A 60 -4.79 -13.03 -10.10
CA ALA A 60 -4.54 -14.07 -11.09
C ALA A 60 -4.19 -13.49 -12.47
N ASP A 61 -4.88 -12.41 -12.89
CA ASP A 61 -4.59 -11.69 -14.14
C ASP A 61 -3.20 -11.05 -14.11
N VAL A 62 -2.79 -10.43 -13.00
CA VAL A 62 -1.43 -9.89 -12.81
C VAL A 62 -0.38 -11.01 -12.88
N SER A 63 -0.57 -12.10 -12.16
CA SER A 63 0.38 -13.22 -12.13
C SER A 63 0.56 -13.89 -13.51
N GLN A 64 -0.47 -13.90 -14.32
CA GLN A 64 -0.42 -14.43 -15.69
C GLN A 64 0.33 -13.50 -16.64
N ARG A 65 0.27 -12.18 -16.41
CA ARG A 65 0.96 -11.14 -17.20
C ARG A 65 2.46 -11.12 -16.95
N ASP A 66 2.90 -11.28 -15.71
CA ASP A 66 4.33 -11.29 -15.33
C ASP A 66 5.16 -12.31 -16.06
N PHE A 67 4.54 -13.42 -16.52
CA PHE A 67 5.20 -14.43 -17.32
C PHE A 67 5.49 -13.97 -18.76
N LEU A 68 4.83 -12.91 -19.23
CA LEU A 68 4.88 -12.46 -20.63
C LEU A 68 5.68 -11.16 -20.84
N PHE A 69 6.06 -10.44 -19.78
CA PHE A 69 6.63 -9.10 -19.92
C PHE A 69 7.87 -8.87 -19.02
N ASP A 70 8.89 -8.28 -19.62
CA ASP A 70 10.19 -7.96 -19.04
C ASP A 70 10.16 -6.62 -18.28
N ALA A 71 10.99 -6.52 -17.27
CA ALA A 71 11.33 -5.46 -16.33
C ALA A 71 10.90 -4.02 -16.66
N GLY A 72 10.16 -3.40 -15.75
CA GLY A 72 9.86 -1.97 -15.71
C GLY A 72 8.42 -1.60 -15.34
N ASP A 73 7.56 -2.59 -15.10
CA ASP A 73 6.19 -2.38 -14.63
C ASP A 73 6.13 -2.60 -13.12
N HIS A 74 5.54 -1.66 -12.37
CA HIS A 74 5.36 -1.82 -10.93
C HIS A 74 4.49 -3.04 -10.65
N ASP A 75 5.01 -3.96 -9.86
CA ASP A 75 4.32 -5.19 -9.50
C ASP A 75 3.19 -4.89 -8.50
N MET A 76 1.95 -4.92 -8.99
CA MET A 76 0.76 -4.67 -8.17
C MET A 76 0.43 -5.81 -7.18
N ARG A 77 1.15 -6.95 -7.20
CA ARG A 77 0.89 -8.09 -6.30
C ARG A 77 0.95 -7.69 -4.83
N GLY A 78 1.96 -6.90 -4.46
CA GLY A 78 2.07 -6.38 -3.09
C GLY A 78 0.86 -5.54 -2.68
N CYS A 79 0.31 -4.73 -3.60
CA CYS A 79 -0.89 -3.93 -3.36
C CYS A 79 -2.13 -4.82 -3.16
N PHE A 80 -2.35 -5.81 -4.03
CA PHE A 80 -3.47 -6.75 -3.89
C PHE A 80 -3.37 -7.57 -2.61
N THR A 81 -2.18 -8.08 -2.28
CA THR A 81 -1.95 -8.82 -1.03
C THR A 81 -2.20 -7.93 0.19
N PHE A 82 -1.84 -6.65 0.12
CA PHE A 82 -2.13 -5.68 1.19
C PHE A 82 -3.64 -5.45 1.36
N VAL A 83 -4.40 -5.26 0.28
CA VAL A 83 -5.86 -5.09 0.35
C VAL A 83 -6.52 -6.36 0.91
N SER A 84 -6.06 -7.55 0.52
CA SER A 84 -6.51 -8.83 1.11
C SER A 84 -6.20 -8.90 2.62
N ALA A 85 -5.06 -8.38 3.05
CA ALA A 85 -4.72 -8.28 4.48
C ALA A 85 -5.65 -7.32 5.23
N LEU A 86 -6.05 -6.20 4.63
CA LEU A 86 -7.04 -5.27 5.21
C LEU A 86 -8.42 -5.91 5.35
N MET A 87 -8.88 -6.70 4.38
CA MET A 87 -10.13 -7.46 4.52
C MET A 87 -10.07 -8.43 5.70
N SER A 88 -8.95 -9.16 5.83
CA SER A 88 -8.73 -10.06 6.96
C SER A 88 -8.70 -9.29 8.29
N LEU A 89 -8.14 -8.07 8.30
CA LEU A 89 -8.14 -7.21 9.48
C LEU A 89 -9.57 -6.88 9.92
N LEU A 90 -10.47 -6.51 8.99
CA LEU A 90 -11.87 -6.24 9.33
C LEU A 90 -12.55 -7.47 9.93
N ASN A 91 -12.35 -8.65 9.35
CA ASN A 91 -12.84 -9.91 9.88
C ASN A 91 -12.26 -10.21 11.26
N GLY A 92 -10.96 -10.03 11.45
CA GLY A 92 -10.29 -10.22 12.73
C GLY A 92 -10.76 -9.25 13.80
N LEU A 93 -11.00 -7.98 13.46
CA LEU A 93 -11.55 -6.98 14.36
C LEU A 93 -13.01 -7.26 14.73
N ALA A 94 -13.80 -7.79 13.80
CA ALA A 94 -15.20 -8.15 14.04
C ALA A 94 -15.34 -9.36 14.96
N SER A 95 -14.45 -10.37 14.82
CA SER A 95 -14.49 -11.60 15.63
C SER A 95 -13.72 -11.49 16.93
N LEU A 96 -12.62 -10.73 16.96
CA LEU A 96 -11.63 -10.67 18.05
C LEU A 96 -11.03 -12.04 18.44
N GLU A 97 -11.13 -13.02 17.54
CA GLU A 97 -10.57 -14.35 17.76
C GLU A 97 -9.09 -14.39 17.41
N ASN A 98 -8.26 -14.99 18.26
CA ASN A 98 -6.82 -15.04 18.06
C ASN A 98 -6.42 -15.73 16.74
N ASN A 99 -7.13 -16.77 16.32
CA ASN A 99 -6.90 -17.44 15.05
C ASN A 99 -7.13 -16.52 13.85
N GLN A 100 -8.13 -15.64 13.89
CA GLN A 100 -8.37 -14.64 12.84
C GLN A 100 -7.27 -13.57 12.85
N LEU A 101 -6.84 -13.13 14.02
CA LEU A 101 -5.72 -12.20 14.16
C LEU A 101 -4.39 -12.79 13.65
N ASP A 102 -4.17 -14.10 13.80
CA ASP A 102 -3.01 -14.79 13.23
C ASP A 102 -3.05 -14.79 11.69
N ILE A 103 -4.22 -15.00 11.10
CA ILE A 103 -4.41 -14.89 9.63
C ILE A 103 -4.08 -13.47 9.15
N VAL A 104 -4.52 -12.45 9.86
CA VAL A 104 -4.17 -11.04 9.54
C VAL A 104 -2.66 -10.86 9.53
N LEU A 105 -1.96 -11.30 10.58
CA LEU A 105 -0.50 -11.17 10.66
C LEU A 105 0.20 -11.89 9.51
N GLN A 106 -0.24 -13.11 9.19
CA GLN A 106 0.33 -13.86 8.08
C GLN A 106 0.18 -13.11 6.75
N ARG A 107 -1.04 -12.60 6.45
CA ARG A 107 -1.31 -11.86 5.21
C ARG A 107 -0.54 -10.54 5.15
N VAL A 108 -0.45 -9.80 6.26
CA VAL A 108 0.32 -8.55 6.35
C VAL A 108 1.81 -8.78 6.13
N PHE A 109 2.39 -9.83 6.72
CA PHE A 109 3.79 -10.15 6.48
C PHE A 109 4.06 -10.65 5.06
N SER A 110 3.13 -11.40 4.47
CA SER A 110 3.20 -11.77 3.06
C SER A 110 3.16 -10.55 2.15
N ALA A 111 2.31 -9.57 2.44
CA ALA A 111 2.25 -8.31 1.70
C ALA A 111 3.56 -7.50 1.81
N ASP A 112 4.14 -7.38 3.03
CA ASP A 112 5.43 -6.69 3.21
C ASP A 112 6.56 -7.42 2.46
N GLU A 113 6.54 -8.76 2.39
CA GLU A 113 7.50 -9.56 1.63
C GLU A 113 7.36 -9.33 0.12
N GLU A 114 6.14 -9.37 -0.44
CA GLU A 114 5.91 -9.08 -1.86
C GLU A 114 6.36 -7.66 -2.21
N LEU A 115 6.00 -6.68 -1.39
CA LEU A 115 6.43 -5.29 -1.57
C LEU A 115 7.96 -5.12 -1.53
N THR A 116 8.72 -6.01 -0.87
CA THR A 116 10.19 -5.92 -0.90
C THR A 116 10.80 -6.32 -2.24
N LYS A 117 10.09 -7.09 -3.04
CA LYS A 117 10.55 -7.55 -4.37
C LYS A 117 10.39 -6.49 -5.45
N ASP A 118 9.50 -5.55 -5.22
CA ASP A 118 9.21 -4.45 -6.14
C ASP A 118 10.32 -3.38 -6.17
N GLU A 119 10.38 -2.58 -7.24
CA GLU A 119 11.26 -1.42 -7.34
C GLU A 119 10.93 -0.36 -6.29
N ASP A 120 11.88 0.54 -5.98
CA ASP A 120 11.67 1.59 -4.99
C ASP A 120 10.79 2.71 -5.56
N TRP A 121 9.61 2.88 -4.97
CA TRP A 121 8.68 3.96 -5.26
C TRP A 121 7.92 4.38 -3.99
N PRO A 122 7.39 5.62 -3.90
CA PRO A 122 6.76 6.13 -2.68
C PRO A 122 5.59 5.30 -2.17
N GLY A 123 4.76 4.75 -3.06
CA GLY A 123 3.64 3.88 -2.70
C GLY A 123 4.08 2.61 -1.96
N LYS A 124 5.20 1.99 -2.36
CA LYS A 124 5.81 0.87 -1.63
C LYS A 124 6.14 1.26 -0.19
N THR A 125 6.76 2.44 0.01
CA THR A 125 7.11 2.96 1.33
C THR A 125 5.86 3.14 2.19
N VAL A 126 4.77 3.70 1.62
CA VAL A 126 3.47 3.85 2.28
C VAL A 126 2.93 2.50 2.74
N LEU A 127 2.81 1.56 1.81
CA LEU A 127 2.21 0.25 2.08
C LEU A 127 3.02 -0.54 3.10
N ARG A 128 4.34 -0.51 3.04
CA ARG A 128 5.21 -1.13 4.04
C ARG A 128 5.07 -0.49 5.41
N GLY A 129 4.90 0.83 5.47
CA GLY A 129 4.56 1.55 6.68
C GLY A 129 3.24 1.06 7.28
N LEU A 130 2.21 0.93 6.45
CA LEU A 130 0.89 0.43 6.87
C LEU A 130 0.94 -1.04 7.29
N CYS A 131 1.66 -1.92 6.58
CA CYS A 131 1.86 -3.31 6.99
C CYS A 131 2.43 -3.39 8.42
N ASN A 132 3.47 -2.60 8.70
CA ASN A 132 4.06 -2.56 10.04
C ASN A 132 3.08 -1.98 11.08
N LEU A 133 2.28 -0.97 10.74
CA LEU A 133 1.27 -0.44 11.66
C LEU A 133 0.23 -1.50 12.01
N VAL A 134 -0.35 -2.16 11.00
CA VAL A 134 -1.36 -3.22 11.19
C VAL A 134 -0.78 -4.36 12.02
N ALA A 135 0.42 -4.84 11.69
CA ALA A 135 1.10 -5.88 12.47
C ALA A 135 1.29 -5.46 13.93
N GLY A 136 1.67 -4.20 14.17
CA GLY A 136 1.84 -3.65 15.51
C GLY A 136 0.54 -3.63 16.30
N VAL A 137 -0.55 -3.14 15.71
CA VAL A 137 -1.88 -3.10 16.33
C VAL A 137 -2.36 -4.50 16.67
N VAL A 138 -2.31 -5.42 15.72
CA VAL A 138 -2.78 -6.81 15.92
C VAL A 138 -1.98 -7.51 17.01
N GLN A 139 -0.65 -7.36 17.06
CA GLN A 139 0.16 -7.96 18.11
C GLN A 139 -0.13 -7.37 19.50
N ILE A 140 -0.43 -6.07 19.60
CA ILE A 140 -0.88 -5.47 20.86
C ILE A 140 -2.20 -6.10 21.30
N MET A 141 -3.15 -6.28 20.38
CA MET A 141 -4.45 -6.92 20.65
C MET A 141 -4.31 -8.37 21.11
N GLN A 142 -3.33 -9.10 20.56
CA GLN A 142 -2.99 -10.47 20.99
C GLN A 142 -2.24 -10.55 22.33
N GLY A 143 -2.05 -9.44 23.01
CA GLY A 143 -1.32 -9.39 24.29
C GLY A 143 0.21 -9.48 24.16
N MET A 144 0.76 -9.15 22.99
CA MET A 144 2.20 -9.07 22.72
C MET A 144 2.69 -7.61 22.56
N PRO A 145 2.54 -6.75 23.59
CA PRO A 145 2.73 -5.30 23.44
C PRO A 145 4.17 -4.92 23.04
N SER A 146 5.18 -5.65 23.50
CA SER A 146 6.58 -5.34 23.15
C SER A 146 6.87 -5.53 21.67
N ARG A 147 6.33 -6.60 21.05
CA ARG A 147 6.44 -6.84 19.61
C ARG A 147 5.62 -5.82 18.82
N GLY A 148 4.41 -5.57 19.29
CA GLY A 148 3.52 -4.60 18.64
C GLY A 148 4.11 -3.19 18.63
N VAL A 149 4.65 -2.72 19.76
CA VAL A 149 5.34 -1.41 19.84
C VAL A 149 6.52 -1.35 18.87
N TRP A 150 7.30 -2.43 18.76
CA TRP A 150 8.41 -2.48 17.80
C TRP A 150 7.92 -2.26 16.35
N HIS A 151 6.84 -2.92 15.94
CA HIS A 151 6.27 -2.73 14.61
C HIS A 151 5.68 -1.32 14.40
N VAL A 152 5.03 -0.74 15.41
CA VAL A 152 4.56 0.66 15.34
C VAL A 152 5.72 1.64 15.19
N LEU A 153 6.83 1.46 15.92
CA LEU A 153 8.03 2.28 15.74
C LEU A 153 8.65 2.12 14.35
N ARG A 154 8.70 0.89 13.84
CA ARG A 154 9.17 0.61 12.49
C ARG A 154 8.26 1.24 11.43
N SER A 155 6.94 1.21 11.61
CA SER A 155 6.00 1.93 10.77
C SER A 155 6.34 3.42 10.68
N TRP A 156 6.60 4.08 11.83
CA TRP A 156 7.00 5.48 11.86
C TRP A 156 8.27 5.76 11.07
N LEU A 157 9.27 4.88 11.13
CA LEU A 157 10.51 5.05 10.36
C LEU A 157 10.27 5.07 8.84
N TRP A 158 9.26 4.33 8.37
CA TRP A 158 8.84 4.36 6.97
C TRP A 158 8.02 5.63 6.64
N LEU A 159 7.13 6.04 7.53
CA LEU A 159 6.15 7.09 7.26
C LEU A 159 6.66 8.52 7.50
N ARG A 160 7.68 8.72 8.36
CA ARG A 160 8.10 10.05 8.82
C ARG A 160 8.52 11.03 7.74
N ASN A 161 9.07 10.56 6.62
CA ASN A 161 9.52 11.39 5.51
C ASN A 161 8.52 11.41 4.35
N LEU A 162 7.48 10.61 4.46
CA LEU A 162 6.57 10.31 3.37
C LEU A 162 5.78 11.53 2.91
N GLU A 163 5.40 12.43 3.84
CA GLU A 163 4.67 13.65 3.48
C GLU A 163 5.46 14.50 2.48
N VAL A 164 6.76 14.65 2.70
CA VAL A 164 7.64 15.41 1.80
C VAL A 164 7.88 14.64 0.49
N GLU A 165 8.11 13.34 0.57
CA GLU A 165 8.35 12.50 -0.60
C GLU A 165 7.10 12.42 -1.51
N ALA A 166 5.92 12.25 -0.92
CA ALA A 166 4.66 12.19 -1.65
C ALA A 166 4.28 13.54 -2.28
N LEU A 167 4.55 14.66 -1.61
CA LEU A 167 4.31 16.00 -2.14
C LEU A 167 5.18 16.32 -3.35
N ASN A 168 6.42 15.82 -3.35
CA ASN A 168 7.40 16.06 -4.41
C ASN A 168 7.37 14.98 -5.51
N TYR A 169 6.53 13.96 -5.38
CA TYR A 169 6.41 12.92 -6.38
C TYR A 169 5.70 13.45 -7.64
N GLU A 170 6.36 13.35 -8.79
CA GLU A 170 5.87 13.84 -10.08
C GLU A 170 5.45 12.68 -11.02
N GLY A 171 5.38 11.45 -10.52
CA GLY A 171 4.95 10.29 -11.28
C GLY A 171 3.47 10.37 -11.71
N HIS A 172 3.08 9.43 -12.56
CA HIS A 172 1.73 9.38 -13.13
C HIS A 172 0.67 9.12 -12.04
N GLU A 173 1.04 8.35 -11.02
CA GLU A 173 0.17 7.99 -9.88
C GLU A 173 0.16 9.05 -8.76
N ARG A 174 0.60 10.28 -9.04
CA ARG A 174 0.79 11.33 -8.02
C ARG A 174 -0.40 11.49 -7.09
N CYS A 175 -1.62 11.56 -7.62
CA CYS A 175 -2.83 11.70 -6.80
C CYS A 175 -3.03 10.51 -5.87
N CYS A 176 -2.84 9.30 -6.38
CA CYS A 176 -3.00 8.07 -5.62
C CYS A 176 -1.92 7.95 -4.53
N VAL A 177 -0.65 8.18 -4.86
CA VAL A 177 0.47 8.14 -3.91
C VAL A 177 0.28 9.17 -2.80
N ARG A 178 -0.13 10.40 -3.15
CA ARG A 178 -0.34 11.48 -2.19
C ARG A 178 -1.53 11.22 -1.27
N SER A 179 -2.68 10.83 -1.80
CA SER A 179 -3.86 10.51 -0.99
C SER A 179 -3.60 9.31 -0.07
N THR A 180 -2.94 8.26 -0.57
CA THR A 180 -2.58 7.09 0.25
C THR A 180 -1.56 7.44 1.33
N ALA A 181 -0.60 8.31 1.05
CA ALA A 181 0.35 8.82 2.04
C ALA A 181 -0.34 9.61 3.15
N LEU A 182 -1.26 10.52 2.79
CA LEU A 182 -2.06 11.28 3.76
C LEU A 182 -2.95 10.37 4.61
N LEU A 183 -3.55 9.36 3.99
CA LEU A 183 -4.32 8.33 4.70
C LEU A 183 -3.43 7.59 5.71
N ALA A 184 -2.28 7.10 5.28
CA ALA A 184 -1.36 6.35 6.13
C ALA A 184 -0.87 7.17 7.33
N LEU A 185 -0.46 8.42 7.09
CA LEU A 185 -0.04 9.35 8.13
C LEU A 185 -1.19 9.70 9.08
N GLY A 186 -2.38 9.96 8.53
CA GLY A 186 -3.58 10.25 9.32
C GLY A 186 -3.98 9.09 10.22
N VAL A 187 -4.02 7.87 9.68
CA VAL A 187 -4.33 6.65 10.46
C VAL A 187 -3.25 6.40 11.51
N PHE A 188 -1.97 6.54 11.17
CA PHE A 188 -0.87 6.40 12.13
C PHE A 188 -0.99 7.41 13.29
N ASN A 189 -1.16 8.69 12.98
CA ASN A 189 -1.31 9.75 13.96
C ASN A 189 -2.55 9.55 14.84
N LEU A 190 -3.66 9.10 14.25
CA LEU A 190 -4.89 8.79 14.99
C LEU A 190 -4.65 7.64 15.97
N PHE A 191 -4.05 6.54 15.50
CA PHE A 191 -3.73 5.39 16.35
C PHE A 191 -2.82 5.79 17.52
N VAL A 192 -1.71 6.49 17.25
CA VAL A 192 -0.79 6.93 18.30
C VAL A 192 -1.47 7.87 19.29
N SER A 193 -2.40 8.73 18.83
CA SER A 193 -3.15 9.65 19.71
C SER A 193 -4.09 8.92 20.68
N MET A 194 -4.43 7.67 20.42
CA MET A 194 -5.24 6.83 21.30
C MET A 194 -4.42 6.13 22.39
N LEU A 195 -3.10 6.13 22.27
CA LEU A 195 -2.23 5.53 23.27
C LEU A 195 -2.23 6.34 24.59
N PRO A 196 -1.96 5.68 25.75
CA PRO A 196 -1.83 6.37 27.02
C PRO A 196 -0.78 7.49 26.95
N PRO A 197 -0.94 8.62 27.67
CA PRO A 197 -0.03 9.76 27.62
C PRO A 197 1.44 9.41 27.93
N THR A 198 1.67 8.41 28.76
CA THR A 198 3.01 7.91 29.08
C THR A 198 3.67 7.22 27.89
N ALA A 199 2.92 6.41 27.14
CA ALA A 199 3.38 5.76 25.92
C ALA A 199 3.63 6.79 24.80
N MET A 200 2.75 7.79 24.67
CA MET A 200 2.93 8.89 23.71
C MET A 200 4.22 9.71 24.00
N LYS A 201 4.49 10.02 25.26
CA LYS A 201 5.73 10.74 25.63
C LYS A 201 6.98 9.89 25.30
N ALA A 202 6.95 8.61 25.61
CA ALA A 202 8.04 7.69 25.28
C ALA A 202 8.24 7.55 23.77
N ALA A 203 7.16 7.44 22.99
CA ALA A 203 7.22 7.42 21.53
C ALA A 203 7.79 8.72 20.95
N GLY A 204 7.31 9.88 21.42
CA GLY A 204 7.81 11.19 20.99
C GLY A 204 9.29 11.36 21.29
N TRP A 205 9.74 10.95 22.48
CA TRP A 205 11.17 11.01 22.84
C TRP A 205 12.04 10.08 21.97
N ALA A 206 11.57 8.88 21.67
CA ALA A 206 12.35 7.89 20.92
C ALA A 206 12.39 8.17 19.41
N THR A 207 11.36 8.80 18.84
CA THR A 207 11.16 8.89 17.38
C THR A 207 11.11 10.33 16.86
N GLY A 208 11.06 11.33 17.76
CA GLY A 208 10.77 12.72 17.37
C GLY A 208 9.32 12.94 16.94
N PHE A 209 8.43 12.00 17.22
CA PHE A 209 7.02 12.09 16.87
C PHE A 209 6.34 13.25 17.59
N ALA A 210 5.80 14.20 16.84
CA ALA A 210 5.10 15.39 17.35
C ALA A 210 3.62 15.45 16.91
N GLY A 211 3.10 14.36 16.33
CA GLY A 211 1.74 14.27 15.84
C GLY A 211 0.71 14.12 16.96
N GLY A 212 -0.57 14.25 16.60
CA GLY A 212 -1.69 14.13 17.53
C GLY A 212 -3.01 14.02 16.76
N ARG A 213 -4.11 13.99 17.52
CA ARG A 213 -5.45 13.81 16.95
C ARG A 213 -5.82 14.90 15.93
N ASP A 214 -5.47 16.15 16.19
CA ASP A 214 -5.81 17.25 15.28
C ASP A 214 -5.02 17.15 13.97
N VAL A 215 -3.74 16.77 14.04
CA VAL A 215 -2.90 16.50 12.87
C VAL A 215 -3.48 15.32 12.08
N ALA A 216 -3.88 14.25 12.77
CA ALA A 216 -4.51 13.09 12.14
C ALA A 216 -5.77 13.46 11.36
N LEU A 217 -6.66 14.24 11.99
CA LEU A 217 -7.92 14.66 11.35
C LEU A 217 -7.67 15.58 10.15
N ALA A 218 -6.71 16.51 10.26
CA ALA A 218 -6.33 17.38 9.14
C ALA A 218 -5.78 16.57 7.96
N GLN A 219 -4.91 15.57 8.21
CA GLN A 219 -4.37 14.71 7.16
C GLN A 219 -5.45 13.84 6.50
N LEU A 220 -6.37 13.27 7.29
CA LEU A 220 -7.50 12.50 6.77
C LEU A 220 -8.46 13.37 5.95
N GLN A 221 -8.70 14.61 6.37
CA GLN A 221 -9.50 15.55 5.61
C GLN A 221 -8.81 15.92 4.30
N SER A 222 -7.50 16.22 4.31
CA SER A 222 -6.74 16.49 3.09
C SER A 222 -6.73 15.28 2.14
N CYS A 223 -6.65 14.07 2.70
CA CYS A 223 -6.77 12.84 1.90
C CYS A 223 -8.13 12.76 1.18
N TRP A 224 -9.22 13.09 1.89
CA TRP A 224 -10.56 13.11 1.31
C TRP A 224 -10.70 14.16 0.19
N GLU A 225 -10.17 15.35 0.42
CA GLU A 225 -10.22 16.46 -0.55
C GLU A 225 -9.39 16.17 -1.81
N GLU A 226 -8.25 15.50 -1.68
CA GLU A 226 -7.37 15.15 -2.81
C GLU A 226 -7.76 13.85 -3.50
N GLY A 227 -8.23 12.87 -2.75
CA GLY A 227 -8.59 11.55 -3.29
C GLY A 227 -9.83 11.53 -4.17
N GLY A 228 -10.64 12.62 -4.14
CA GLY A 228 -11.76 12.82 -5.06
C GLY A 228 -12.68 11.60 -5.17
N ILE A 229 -13.02 10.96 -4.05
CA ILE A 229 -14.12 10.00 -4.04
C ILE A 229 -15.39 10.85 -4.21
N GLN A 230 -15.62 11.25 -5.43
CA GLN A 230 -16.86 11.87 -5.88
C GLN A 230 -17.80 10.78 -6.36
#